data_387a86acf22ffa5ffbbc4d858d344d25
#
_entry.id   387a86acf22ffa5ffbbc4d858d344d25
#
_cell.length_a   1.000
_cell.length_b   1.000
_cell.length_c   1.000
_cell.angle_alpha   90.00
_cell.angle_beta   90.00
_cell.angle_gamma   90.00
#
_symmetry.space_group_name_H-M   'P 1'
#
loop_
_entity.id
_entity.type
_entity.pdbx_description
1 polymer ?
#
loop_
_entity_poly.entity_id
_entity_poly.type
_entity_poly.pdbx_seq_one_letter_code
_entity_poly.pdbx_strand_id
1 'polypeptide(L)'
;MGHEFVSAVSYRTNGLNCPYCSGRQVLKGFNDLSTTHPNLAHQLIDGKNGGILATHVSKGSNKKLWWKCDMGHEYESTVAHRTSDGRGCPYCCNQKIMRGFNDLFSLFPHLEIEWDFEKNTISPYELSYGSGCKVWWKCENEHSWKDTVAHRTFDERGCVLCKGKKSIGEQEVSRLVSELVSSEVILNSRSIISPYELDMYVPDKGVAIEFNGVYWHTESQGKDESYHYNKWKMCKDAGIDLITIWEDSWRDNREVVETMLRSKLGVYDVNARDLNVVDVKTYQEANMFFSTYDMYGSNLGNHTAALVNNDGFPVAMLAWYQLENIVYVDKYASSFAVEDGMSVLLEKVKVFARSHGYVKIVGMSENEYSVDDVYEQSGFERVGDVGARCWEVYDNTRYLDDDYGGDDIWDCGRVRWEYEV
;
A
#
# COMPACT_ATOMS: atom_id res chain seq x y z
N MET A 1 -11.91 -3.48 -54.03
CA MET A 1 -12.59 -4.44 -53.16
C MET A 1 -13.90 -4.80 -53.86
N GLY A 2 -14.17 -6.02 -54.25
CA GLY A 2 -15.26 -6.45 -55.13
C GLY A 2 -16.64 -6.55 -54.45
N HIS A 3 -17.08 -5.51 -53.71
CA HIS A 3 -18.39 -5.54 -53.06
C HIS A 3 -19.50 -5.32 -54.09
N GLU A 4 -20.45 -6.24 -54.14
CA GLU A 4 -21.67 -6.12 -54.93
C GLU A 4 -22.77 -5.44 -54.09
N PHE A 5 -23.44 -4.45 -54.67
CA PHE A 5 -24.54 -3.74 -54.02
C PHE A 5 -25.48 -3.09 -55.01
N VAL A 6 -26.72 -2.93 -54.64
CA VAL A 6 -27.74 -2.26 -55.44
C VAL A 6 -27.81 -0.79 -55.04
N SER A 7 -27.79 0.10 -56.01
CA SER A 7 -27.89 1.56 -55.77
C SER A 7 -28.60 2.24 -56.93
N ALA A 8 -29.36 3.28 -56.65
CA ALA A 8 -29.95 4.13 -57.69
C ALA A 8 -28.82 4.82 -58.50
N VAL A 9 -29.02 4.93 -59.81
CA VAL A 9 -28.06 5.58 -60.71
C VAL A 9 -27.75 7.01 -60.24
N SER A 10 -28.77 7.78 -59.83
CA SER A 10 -28.61 9.12 -59.28
C SER A 10 -27.69 9.22 -58.08
N TYR A 11 -27.61 8.20 -57.21
CA TYR A 11 -26.71 8.17 -56.09
C TYR A 11 -25.25 8.01 -56.54
N ARG A 12 -25.03 7.22 -57.57
CA ARG A 12 -23.69 7.01 -58.13
C ARG A 12 -23.21 8.27 -58.89
N THR A 13 -24.07 8.93 -59.61
CA THR A 13 -23.72 10.18 -60.31
C THR A 13 -23.48 11.34 -59.37
N ASN A 14 -24.10 11.33 -58.21
CA ASN A 14 -23.88 12.29 -57.12
C ASN A 14 -22.67 11.93 -56.21
N GLY A 15 -21.79 11.00 -56.65
CA GLY A 15 -20.54 10.67 -55.95
C GLY A 15 -20.70 9.75 -54.74
N LEU A 16 -21.87 9.17 -54.48
CA LEU A 16 -22.04 8.24 -53.36
C LEU A 16 -21.31 6.90 -53.65
N ASN A 17 -20.36 6.60 -52.78
CA ASN A 17 -19.55 5.41 -52.87
C ASN A 17 -20.26 4.14 -52.35
N CYS A 18 -19.60 3.00 -52.45
CA CYS A 18 -20.04 1.73 -51.90
C CYS A 18 -20.54 1.88 -50.48
N PRO A 19 -21.77 1.41 -50.15
CA PRO A 19 -22.36 1.58 -48.81
C PRO A 19 -21.57 0.82 -47.75
N TYR A 20 -20.91 -0.27 -48.05
CA TYR A 20 -20.08 -1.05 -47.15
C TYR A 20 -18.75 -0.35 -46.88
N CYS A 21 -18.06 0.12 -47.92
CA CYS A 21 -16.80 0.86 -47.79
C CYS A 21 -16.98 2.20 -47.05
N SER A 22 -18.16 2.83 -47.18
CA SER A 22 -18.49 4.08 -46.49
C SER A 22 -19.09 3.88 -45.10
N GLY A 23 -19.27 2.63 -44.66
CA GLY A 23 -19.85 2.31 -43.35
C GLY A 23 -21.36 2.56 -43.21
N ARG A 24 -22.06 2.92 -44.29
CA ARG A 24 -23.52 3.17 -44.26
C ARG A 24 -24.33 1.88 -44.13
N GLN A 25 -23.79 0.76 -44.60
CA GLN A 25 -24.36 -0.56 -44.39
C GLN A 25 -23.32 -1.51 -43.85
N VAL A 26 -23.78 -2.45 -43.02
CA VAL A 26 -22.91 -3.48 -42.42
C VAL A 26 -22.79 -4.66 -43.35
N LEU A 27 -21.57 -5.11 -43.57
CA LEU A 27 -21.25 -6.37 -44.27
C LEU A 27 -20.47 -7.25 -43.29
N LYS A 28 -21.07 -8.39 -42.93
CA LYS A 28 -20.44 -9.39 -42.06
C LYS A 28 -19.13 -9.86 -42.64
N GLY A 29 -18.09 -9.92 -41.82
CA GLY A 29 -16.75 -10.31 -42.23
C GLY A 29 -15.92 -9.20 -42.90
N PHE A 30 -16.45 -7.95 -42.96
CA PHE A 30 -15.75 -6.82 -43.55
C PHE A 30 -15.70 -5.59 -42.66
N ASN A 31 -16.88 -4.99 -42.37
CA ASN A 31 -16.93 -3.74 -41.57
C ASN A 31 -17.82 -3.84 -40.33
N ASP A 32 -18.22 -5.04 -39.99
CA ASP A 32 -18.93 -5.32 -38.74
C ASP A 32 -17.99 -5.22 -37.52
N LEU A 33 -18.58 -5.06 -36.34
CA LEU A 33 -17.85 -4.85 -35.09
C LEU A 33 -16.99 -6.07 -34.71
N SER A 34 -17.50 -7.29 -34.96
CA SER A 34 -16.75 -8.51 -34.61
C SER A 34 -15.47 -8.68 -35.47
N THR A 35 -15.49 -8.17 -36.69
CA THR A 35 -14.34 -8.21 -37.62
C THR A 35 -13.35 -7.07 -37.32
N THR A 36 -13.88 -5.85 -37.05
CA THR A 36 -13.05 -4.66 -36.92
C THR A 36 -12.53 -4.43 -35.49
N HIS A 37 -13.28 -4.89 -34.45
CA HIS A 37 -12.98 -4.70 -33.04
C HIS A 37 -13.34 -5.98 -32.24
N PRO A 38 -12.66 -7.11 -32.46
CA PRO A 38 -13.02 -8.39 -31.85
C PRO A 38 -13.02 -8.32 -30.31
N ASN A 39 -12.07 -7.62 -29.71
CA ASN A 39 -11.98 -7.46 -28.25
C ASN A 39 -13.20 -6.73 -27.66
N LEU A 40 -13.77 -5.76 -28.39
CA LEU A 40 -15.00 -5.08 -27.96
C LEU A 40 -16.24 -5.92 -28.24
N ALA A 41 -16.23 -6.72 -29.29
CA ALA A 41 -17.34 -7.59 -29.66
C ALA A 41 -17.67 -8.59 -28.55
N HIS A 42 -16.67 -9.10 -27.82
CA HIS A 42 -16.85 -10.00 -26.69
C HIS A 42 -17.53 -9.35 -25.47
N GLN A 43 -17.51 -8.02 -25.39
CA GLN A 43 -18.13 -7.28 -24.29
C GLN A 43 -19.62 -6.99 -24.54
N LEU A 44 -20.18 -7.30 -25.72
CA LEU A 44 -21.61 -7.20 -25.96
C LEU A 44 -22.37 -8.29 -25.18
N ILE A 45 -23.46 -7.89 -24.51
CA ILE A 45 -24.27 -8.83 -23.74
C ILE A 45 -25.30 -9.48 -24.66
N ASP A 46 -25.10 -10.76 -24.98
CA ASP A 46 -26.10 -11.53 -25.69
C ASP A 46 -27.41 -11.59 -24.87
N GLY A 47 -28.52 -11.40 -25.53
CA GLY A 47 -29.84 -11.43 -24.88
C GLY A 47 -30.37 -10.10 -24.35
N LYS A 48 -29.51 -9.11 -23.99
CA LYS A 48 -29.97 -7.77 -23.59
C LYS A 48 -30.11 -6.79 -24.78
N ASN A 49 -29.59 -7.15 -25.94
CA ASN A 49 -29.54 -6.29 -27.13
C ASN A 49 -30.62 -6.60 -28.16
N GLY A 50 -31.73 -7.26 -27.78
CA GLY A 50 -32.85 -7.53 -28.67
C GLY A 50 -32.48 -8.33 -29.91
N GLY A 51 -31.50 -9.27 -29.78
CA GLY A 51 -31.00 -10.10 -30.89
C GLY A 51 -29.98 -9.39 -31.79
N ILE A 52 -29.53 -8.19 -31.47
CA ILE A 52 -28.46 -7.47 -32.16
C ILE A 52 -27.12 -8.05 -31.74
N LEU A 53 -26.43 -8.67 -32.69
CA LEU A 53 -25.10 -9.22 -32.53
C LEU A 53 -24.02 -8.23 -33.01
N ALA A 54 -22.76 -8.48 -32.65
CA ALA A 54 -21.61 -7.70 -33.10
C ALA A 54 -21.45 -7.68 -34.61
N THR A 55 -21.93 -8.74 -35.29
CA THR A 55 -21.96 -8.86 -36.76
C THR A 55 -23.03 -7.96 -37.41
N HIS A 56 -23.95 -7.40 -36.67
CA HIS A 56 -25.07 -6.57 -37.18
C HIS A 56 -24.80 -5.06 -37.07
N VAL A 57 -23.67 -4.65 -36.50
CA VAL A 57 -23.35 -3.24 -36.27
C VAL A 57 -21.93 -2.92 -36.75
N SER A 58 -21.75 -1.72 -37.32
CA SER A 58 -20.41 -1.20 -37.65
C SER A 58 -19.84 -0.35 -36.53
N LYS A 59 -18.52 -0.13 -36.53
CA LYS A 59 -17.78 0.66 -35.54
C LYS A 59 -18.35 2.07 -35.29
N GLY A 60 -18.91 2.74 -36.28
CA GLY A 60 -19.50 4.08 -36.18
C GLY A 60 -20.99 4.09 -35.86
N SER A 61 -21.57 2.98 -35.43
CA SER A 61 -23.00 2.91 -35.17
C SER A 61 -23.39 3.71 -33.92
N ASN A 62 -24.43 4.55 -34.04
CA ASN A 62 -25.04 5.27 -32.92
C ASN A 62 -26.02 4.40 -32.12
N LYS A 63 -26.19 3.13 -32.46
CA LYS A 63 -27.02 2.22 -31.66
C LYS A 63 -26.48 2.10 -30.26
N LYS A 64 -27.36 2.32 -29.27
CA LYS A 64 -27.09 2.14 -27.86
C LYS A 64 -27.31 0.68 -27.51
N LEU A 65 -26.28 0.02 -27.01
CA LEU A 65 -26.26 -1.40 -26.70
C LEU A 65 -25.75 -1.63 -25.28
N TRP A 66 -26.07 -2.79 -24.72
CA TRP A 66 -25.59 -3.26 -23.44
C TRP A 66 -24.23 -3.94 -23.60
N TRP A 67 -23.31 -3.54 -22.74
CA TRP A 67 -21.93 -4.00 -22.68
C TRP A 67 -21.63 -4.54 -21.29
N LYS A 68 -20.73 -5.50 -21.21
CA LYS A 68 -20.15 -6.02 -19.97
C LYS A 68 -18.64 -5.86 -20.03
N CYS A 69 -18.04 -5.09 -19.09
CA CYS A 69 -16.59 -4.96 -19.04
C CYS A 69 -15.95 -6.17 -18.36
N ASP A 70 -14.61 -6.21 -18.39
CA ASP A 70 -13.82 -7.33 -17.84
C ASP A 70 -14.00 -7.46 -16.32
N MET A 71 -14.32 -6.35 -15.63
CA MET A 71 -14.70 -6.31 -14.19
C MET A 71 -16.15 -6.74 -13.93
N GLY A 72 -16.89 -7.15 -14.96
CA GLY A 72 -18.27 -7.64 -14.84
C GLY A 72 -19.36 -6.57 -14.81
N HIS A 73 -19.03 -5.27 -14.91
CA HIS A 73 -20.04 -4.21 -14.90
C HIS A 73 -20.83 -4.19 -16.20
N GLU A 74 -22.15 -4.11 -16.05
CA GLU A 74 -23.08 -4.02 -17.18
C GLU A 74 -23.55 -2.56 -17.36
N TYR A 75 -23.45 -2.04 -18.57
CA TYR A 75 -23.81 -0.66 -18.88
C TYR A 75 -24.23 -0.49 -20.34
N GLU A 76 -24.96 0.59 -20.59
CA GLU A 76 -25.32 0.99 -21.96
C GLU A 76 -24.38 2.05 -22.51
N SER A 77 -23.92 1.83 -23.76
CA SER A 77 -23.16 2.81 -24.54
C SER A 77 -23.42 2.63 -26.02
N THR A 78 -23.21 3.68 -26.82
CA THR A 78 -23.26 3.54 -28.27
C THR A 78 -22.02 2.81 -28.78
N VAL A 79 -22.14 2.10 -29.88
CA VAL A 79 -20.97 1.44 -30.49
C VAL A 79 -19.91 2.47 -30.85
N ALA A 80 -20.28 3.62 -31.39
CA ALA A 80 -19.36 4.70 -31.73
C ALA A 80 -18.56 5.20 -30.55
N HIS A 81 -19.15 5.39 -29.37
CA HIS A 81 -18.44 5.81 -28.17
C HIS A 81 -17.41 4.76 -27.71
N ARG A 82 -17.72 3.47 -27.91
CA ARG A 82 -16.80 2.39 -27.54
C ARG A 82 -15.62 2.25 -28.51
N THR A 83 -15.85 2.52 -29.80
CA THR A 83 -14.86 2.30 -30.86
C THR A 83 -14.09 3.55 -31.26
N SER A 84 -14.78 4.66 -31.50
CA SER A 84 -14.16 5.90 -32.02
C SER A 84 -13.64 6.79 -30.91
N ASP A 85 -14.38 6.90 -29.80
CA ASP A 85 -14.01 7.76 -28.66
C ASP A 85 -13.18 7.02 -27.61
N GLY A 86 -13.03 5.69 -27.75
CA GLY A 86 -12.28 4.84 -26.82
C GLY A 86 -12.84 4.81 -25.39
N ARG A 87 -14.10 5.25 -25.19
CA ARG A 87 -14.70 5.34 -23.85
C ARG A 87 -14.88 3.96 -23.24
N GLY A 88 -14.31 3.77 -22.07
CA GLY A 88 -14.41 2.55 -21.28
C GLY A 88 -15.76 2.37 -20.56
N CYS A 89 -15.79 1.47 -19.59
CA CYS A 89 -16.90 1.29 -18.68
C CYS A 89 -17.05 2.56 -17.81
N PRO A 90 -18.25 3.17 -17.71
CA PRO A 90 -18.45 4.40 -16.94
C PRO A 90 -18.21 4.23 -15.43
N TYR A 91 -18.30 3.01 -14.92
CA TYR A 91 -17.99 2.71 -13.51
C TYR A 91 -16.48 2.60 -13.30
N CYS A 92 -15.75 1.86 -14.16
CA CYS A 92 -14.30 1.73 -14.07
C CYS A 92 -13.55 3.06 -14.28
N CYS A 93 -14.11 3.98 -15.09
CA CYS A 93 -13.53 5.33 -15.28
C CYS A 93 -14.16 6.40 -14.36
N ASN A 94 -14.84 6.03 -13.31
CA ASN A 94 -15.45 6.92 -12.31
C ASN A 94 -16.42 8.00 -12.88
N GLN A 95 -16.97 7.78 -14.08
CA GLN A 95 -17.98 8.66 -14.66
C GLN A 95 -19.38 8.41 -14.09
N LYS A 96 -19.59 7.21 -13.55
CA LYS A 96 -20.80 6.83 -12.81
C LYS A 96 -20.42 6.11 -11.56
N ILE A 97 -21.20 6.33 -10.51
CA ILE A 97 -20.98 5.68 -9.22
C ILE A 97 -21.77 4.36 -9.19
N MET A 98 -21.12 3.33 -8.67
CA MET A 98 -21.72 2.05 -8.37
C MET A 98 -21.46 1.72 -6.91
N ARG A 99 -22.52 1.61 -6.12
CA ARG A 99 -22.43 1.24 -4.71
C ARG A 99 -21.75 -0.10 -4.54
N GLY A 100 -20.79 -0.19 -3.63
CA GLY A 100 -19.98 -1.39 -3.38
C GLY A 100 -18.77 -1.53 -4.30
N PHE A 101 -18.49 -0.53 -5.18
CA PHE A 101 -17.35 -0.58 -6.09
C PHE A 101 -16.51 0.71 -6.10
N ASN A 102 -17.10 1.86 -6.44
CA ASN A 102 -16.38 3.12 -6.59
C ASN A 102 -17.06 4.30 -5.88
N ASP A 103 -17.98 4.00 -4.98
CA ASP A 103 -18.55 5.00 -4.06
C ASP A 103 -17.57 5.32 -2.92
N LEU A 104 -17.84 6.43 -2.23
CA LEU A 104 -16.95 6.96 -1.21
C LEU A 104 -16.63 5.97 -0.11
N PHE A 105 -17.64 5.34 0.50
CA PHE A 105 -17.40 4.47 1.65
C PHE A 105 -16.87 3.09 1.29
N SER A 106 -17.08 2.64 0.05
CA SER A 106 -16.47 1.40 -0.43
C SER A 106 -14.97 1.53 -0.63
N LEU A 107 -14.48 2.74 -0.99
CA LEU A 107 -13.06 3.01 -1.17
C LEU A 107 -12.39 3.61 0.08
N PHE A 108 -13.16 4.35 0.89
CA PHE A 108 -12.69 5.04 2.10
C PHE A 108 -13.61 4.73 3.29
N PRO A 109 -13.66 3.49 3.78
CA PRO A 109 -14.60 3.08 4.85
C PRO A 109 -14.35 3.81 6.16
N HIS A 110 -13.11 4.22 6.45
CA HIS A 110 -12.76 4.99 7.63
C HIS A 110 -13.44 6.37 7.70
N LEU A 111 -13.86 6.94 6.56
CA LEU A 111 -14.58 8.23 6.55
C LEU A 111 -16.03 8.12 7.06
N GLU A 112 -16.53 6.89 7.30
CA GLU A 112 -17.88 6.70 7.86
C GLU A 112 -18.00 7.30 9.27
N ILE A 113 -16.97 7.18 10.10
CA ILE A 113 -16.94 7.73 11.46
C ILE A 113 -16.94 9.26 11.49
N GLU A 114 -16.47 9.90 10.43
CA GLU A 114 -16.44 11.35 10.28
C GLU A 114 -17.62 11.92 9.50
N TRP A 115 -18.50 11.08 8.95
CA TRP A 115 -19.64 11.54 8.18
C TRP A 115 -20.75 12.04 9.09
N ASP A 116 -21.11 13.31 8.98
CA ASP A 116 -22.22 13.88 9.74
C ASP A 116 -23.58 13.46 9.11
N PHE A 117 -24.09 12.30 9.55
CA PHE A 117 -25.35 11.72 9.07
C PHE A 117 -26.57 12.58 9.36
N GLU A 118 -26.50 13.49 10.34
CA GLU A 118 -27.62 14.37 10.71
C GLU A 118 -27.73 15.54 9.76
N LYS A 119 -26.60 16.06 9.26
CA LYS A 119 -26.54 17.26 8.43
C LYS A 119 -26.47 16.97 6.94
N ASN A 120 -26.00 15.80 6.55
CA ASN A 120 -25.93 15.41 5.14
C ASN A 120 -27.26 14.83 4.66
N THR A 121 -27.77 15.38 3.57
CA THR A 121 -28.96 14.87 2.87
C THR A 121 -28.62 13.95 1.71
N ILE A 122 -27.35 13.98 1.25
CA ILE A 122 -26.83 13.11 0.19
C ILE A 122 -26.21 11.87 0.80
N SER A 123 -26.36 10.74 0.14
CA SER A 123 -25.76 9.49 0.57
C SER A 123 -24.27 9.43 0.18
N PRO A 124 -23.36 8.99 1.05
CA PRO A 124 -21.94 8.78 0.70
C PRO A 124 -21.77 7.72 -0.40
N TYR A 125 -22.73 6.80 -0.54
CA TYR A 125 -22.77 5.81 -1.63
C TYR A 125 -23.17 6.37 -3.00
N GLU A 126 -23.54 7.66 -3.06
CA GLU A 126 -23.84 8.38 -4.29
C GLU A 126 -22.72 9.35 -4.71
N LEU A 127 -21.63 9.36 -3.95
CA LEU A 127 -20.49 10.24 -4.16
C LEU A 127 -19.23 9.42 -4.54
N SER A 128 -18.47 9.92 -5.51
CA SER A 128 -17.11 9.42 -5.77
C SER A 128 -16.12 10.07 -4.83
N TYR A 129 -14.99 9.41 -4.59
CA TYR A 129 -13.91 9.93 -3.76
C TYR A 129 -13.33 11.27 -4.26
N GLY A 130 -13.32 11.52 -5.58
CA GLY A 130 -12.90 12.80 -6.19
C GLY A 130 -14.00 13.84 -6.31
N SER A 131 -15.14 13.70 -5.60
CA SER A 131 -16.27 14.62 -5.72
C SER A 131 -15.96 16.00 -5.14
N GLY A 132 -16.20 17.05 -5.94
CA GLY A 132 -16.21 18.44 -5.47
C GLY A 132 -17.44 18.82 -4.64
N CYS A 133 -18.33 17.87 -4.35
CA CYS A 133 -19.51 18.11 -3.52
C CYS A 133 -19.08 18.46 -2.10
N LYS A 134 -19.60 19.57 -1.56
CA LYS A 134 -19.38 19.98 -0.17
C LYS A 134 -20.38 19.27 0.73
N VAL A 135 -19.85 18.49 1.65
CA VAL A 135 -20.61 17.73 2.65
C VAL A 135 -20.20 18.13 4.06
N TRP A 136 -21.00 17.72 5.04
CA TRP A 136 -20.69 17.94 6.43
C TRP A 136 -19.89 16.74 6.99
N TRP A 137 -18.80 17.07 7.66
CA TRP A 137 -17.93 16.17 8.39
C TRP A 137 -18.05 16.44 9.89
N LYS A 138 -17.84 15.44 10.71
CA LYS A 138 -17.88 15.54 12.17
C LYS A 138 -16.66 14.83 12.75
N CYS A 139 -15.83 15.51 13.53
CA CYS A 139 -14.67 14.89 14.20
C CYS A 139 -15.04 14.28 15.54
N GLU A 140 -14.09 13.54 16.13
CA GLU A 140 -14.23 12.92 17.47
C GLU A 140 -14.55 13.93 18.58
N ASN A 141 -14.10 15.19 18.43
CA ASN A 141 -14.40 16.28 19.35
C ASN A 141 -15.75 16.97 19.06
N GLU A 142 -16.66 16.31 18.35
CA GLU A 142 -17.99 16.79 18.01
C GLU A 142 -18.03 18.06 17.14
N HIS A 143 -16.88 18.52 16.61
CA HIS A 143 -16.86 19.65 15.71
C HIS A 143 -17.41 19.24 14.33
N SER A 144 -18.39 19.98 13.86
CA SER A 144 -18.94 19.82 12.49
C SER A 144 -18.39 20.90 11.58
N TRP A 145 -17.89 20.51 10.42
CA TRP A 145 -17.42 21.46 9.39
C TRP A 145 -17.87 21.02 8.01
N LYS A 146 -17.81 21.92 7.05
CA LYS A 146 -18.21 21.65 5.67
C LYS A 146 -17.01 21.75 4.75
N ASP A 147 -16.70 20.65 4.06
CA ASP A 147 -15.63 20.60 3.07
C ASP A 147 -16.00 19.66 1.92
N THR A 148 -15.22 19.69 0.82
CA THR A 148 -15.47 18.80 -0.31
C THR A 148 -14.99 17.38 0.01
N VAL A 149 -15.62 16.40 -0.62
CA VAL A 149 -15.17 15.02 -0.51
C VAL A 149 -13.72 14.90 -0.99
N ALA A 150 -13.38 15.53 -2.13
CA ALA A 150 -12.02 15.52 -2.68
C ALA A 150 -10.97 16.03 -1.68
N HIS A 151 -11.26 17.09 -0.90
CA HIS A 151 -10.33 17.57 0.11
C HIS A 151 -10.11 16.58 1.27
N ARG A 152 -11.15 15.77 1.59
CA ARG A 152 -11.01 14.74 2.63
C ARG A 152 -10.26 13.50 2.12
N THR A 153 -10.33 13.19 0.83
CA THR A 153 -9.76 11.98 0.25
C THR A 153 -8.36 12.19 -0.34
N PHE A 154 -8.09 13.34 -1.00
CA PHE A 154 -6.80 13.63 -1.61
C PHE A 154 -5.91 14.52 -0.73
N ASP A 155 -6.48 15.54 -0.09
CA ASP A 155 -5.70 16.50 0.71
C ASP A 155 -5.72 16.15 2.19
N GLU A 156 -6.43 15.08 2.60
CA GLU A 156 -6.61 14.63 3.99
C GLU A 156 -7.01 15.75 4.97
N ARG A 157 -7.68 16.79 4.50
CA ARG A 157 -8.06 17.93 5.32
C ARG A 157 -9.02 17.52 6.41
N GLY A 158 -8.54 17.52 7.65
CA GLY A 158 -9.35 17.26 8.84
C GLY A 158 -10.11 18.48 9.35
N CYS A 159 -10.58 18.38 10.59
CA CYS A 159 -11.32 19.44 11.26
C CYS A 159 -10.47 20.70 11.47
N VAL A 160 -10.90 21.82 10.90
CA VAL A 160 -10.22 23.12 11.01
C VAL A 160 -10.18 23.69 12.44
N LEU A 161 -11.07 23.19 13.31
CA LEU A 161 -11.14 23.61 14.71
C LEU A 161 -10.25 22.77 15.63
N CYS A 162 -9.95 21.53 15.25
CA CYS A 162 -8.97 20.71 15.91
C CYS A 162 -7.59 21.15 15.44
N LYS A 163 -7.00 22.13 16.07
CA LYS A 163 -5.70 22.69 15.69
C LYS A 163 -4.62 21.64 15.61
N GLY A 164 -4.19 21.33 14.41
CA GLY A 164 -3.10 20.42 14.02
C GLY A 164 -3.58 19.53 12.89
N LYS A 165 -2.91 19.58 11.76
CA LYS A 165 -3.19 18.72 10.59
C LYS A 165 -2.73 17.29 10.90
N LYS A 166 -3.47 16.56 11.75
CA LYS A 166 -3.22 15.13 11.93
C LYS A 166 -3.84 14.38 10.78
N SER A 167 -3.05 13.58 10.09
CA SER A 167 -3.56 12.65 9.09
C SER A 167 -4.43 11.58 9.77
N ILE A 168 -5.31 10.94 9.02
CA ILE A 168 -6.15 9.84 9.56
C ILE A 168 -5.26 8.72 10.08
N GLY A 169 -4.21 8.36 9.33
CA GLY A 169 -3.25 7.35 9.76
C GLY A 169 -2.56 7.72 11.07
N GLU A 170 -2.16 8.98 11.27
CA GLU A 170 -1.58 9.44 12.54
C GLU A 170 -2.57 9.31 13.71
N GLN A 171 -3.85 9.62 13.47
CA GLN A 171 -4.89 9.48 14.50
C GLN A 171 -5.15 8.01 14.84
N GLU A 172 -5.19 7.12 13.84
CA GLU A 172 -5.35 5.68 14.05
C GLU A 172 -4.18 5.09 14.83
N VAL A 173 -2.93 5.43 14.47
CA VAL A 173 -1.74 5.01 15.20
C VAL A 173 -1.76 5.56 16.62
N SER A 174 -2.12 6.83 16.81
CA SER A 174 -2.21 7.45 18.14
C SER A 174 -3.24 6.76 19.03
N ARG A 175 -4.38 6.35 18.47
CA ARG A 175 -5.39 5.57 19.19
C ARG A 175 -4.86 4.19 19.56
N LEU A 176 -4.29 3.46 18.61
CA LEU A 176 -3.70 2.15 18.85
C LEU A 176 -2.64 2.21 19.97
N VAL A 177 -1.71 3.16 19.89
CA VAL A 177 -0.69 3.33 20.93
C VAL A 177 -1.33 3.59 22.31
N SER A 178 -2.35 4.46 22.38
CA SER A 178 -3.07 4.75 23.61
C SER A 178 -3.84 3.55 24.18
N GLU A 179 -4.30 2.64 23.33
CA GLU A 179 -4.95 1.38 23.74
C GLU A 179 -3.94 0.32 24.22
N LEU A 180 -2.73 0.33 23.64
CA LEU A 180 -1.68 -0.64 23.98
C LEU A 180 -0.95 -0.33 25.28
N VAL A 181 -0.88 0.94 25.70
CA VAL A 181 -0.17 1.34 26.90
C VAL A 181 -1.14 1.88 27.95
N SER A 182 -0.87 1.57 29.24
CA SER A 182 -1.63 2.14 30.36
C SER A 182 -1.03 3.44 30.89
N SER A 183 0.12 3.85 30.36
CA SER A 183 0.87 5.03 30.75
C SER A 183 0.51 6.23 29.88
N GLU A 184 0.98 7.41 30.29
CA GLU A 184 0.78 8.65 29.55
C GLU A 184 1.41 8.58 28.15
N VAL A 185 0.68 9.08 27.15
CA VAL A 185 1.17 9.32 25.78
C VAL A 185 1.22 10.83 25.56
N ILE A 186 2.42 11.37 25.41
CA ILE A 186 2.64 12.80 25.14
C ILE A 186 2.55 13.01 23.63
N LEU A 187 1.62 13.86 23.19
CA LEU A 187 1.38 14.15 21.78
C LEU A 187 2.01 15.49 21.36
N ASN A 188 2.54 15.54 20.12
CA ASN A 188 3.03 16.75 19.44
C ASN A 188 4.04 17.55 20.29
N SER A 189 5.03 16.86 20.85
CA SER A 189 6.02 17.48 21.72
C SER A 189 7.19 18.07 20.93
N ARG A 190 7.44 19.38 21.10
CA ARG A 190 8.62 20.08 20.56
C ARG A 190 9.71 20.33 21.59
N SER A 191 9.46 19.96 22.84
CA SER A 191 10.40 20.24 23.94
C SER A 191 11.42 19.13 24.15
N ILE A 192 11.16 17.91 23.66
CA ILE A 192 11.98 16.73 23.94
C ILE A 192 13.22 16.71 23.05
N ILE A 193 13.06 16.90 21.73
CA ILE A 193 14.13 16.89 20.74
C ILE A 193 14.12 18.15 19.86
N SER A 194 14.07 19.33 20.48
CA SER A 194 14.06 20.60 19.73
C SER A 194 15.24 20.69 18.75
N PRO A 195 15.06 21.12 17.48
CA PRO A 195 13.87 21.82 16.95
C PRO A 195 12.76 20.89 16.37
N TYR A 196 12.98 19.57 16.39
CA TYR A 196 12.00 18.62 15.85
C TYR A 196 10.81 18.45 16.81
N GLU A 197 9.66 18.07 16.24
CA GLU A 197 8.46 17.65 16.97
C GLU A 197 8.41 16.12 17.00
N LEU A 198 7.94 15.54 18.09
CA LEU A 198 7.55 14.13 18.19
C LEU A 198 6.04 14.04 18.13
N ASP A 199 5.49 13.25 17.21
CA ASP A 199 4.04 13.05 17.08
C ASP A 199 3.47 12.37 18.33
N MET A 200 4.15 11.32 18.79
CA MET A 200 3.80 10.57 20.00
C MET A 200 5.07 10.21 20.77
N TYR A 201 5.01 10.30 22.10
CA TYR A 201 6.07 9.85 23.00
C TYR A 201 5.49 9.15 24.22
N VAL A 202 5.99 7.95 24.53
CA VAL A 202 5.61 7.13 25.68
C VAL A 202 6.77 7.11 26.67
N PRO A 203 6.79 8.02 27.67
CA PRO A 203 7.93 8.21 28.58
C PRO A 203 8.34 6.95 29.33
N ASP A 204 7.37 6.19 29.87
CA ASP A 204 7.61 4.96 30.63
C ASP A 204 8.30 3.86 29.83
N LYS A 205 8.20 3.92 28.50
CA LYS A 205 8.82 2.96 27.58
C LYS A 205 10.08 3.51 26.93
N GLY A 206 10.30 4.83 27.00
CA GLY A 206 11.38 5.48 26.25
C GLY A 206 11.20 5.41 24.74
N VAL A 207 9.95 5.27 24.26
CA VAL A 207 9.63 5.06 22.84
C VAL A 207 8.90 6.27 22.29
N ALA A 208 9.37 6.79 21.16
CA ALA A 208 8.66 7.77 20.35
C ALA A 208 8.18 7.15 19.04
N ILE A 209 7.05 7.60 18.54
CA ILE A 209 6.46 7.14 17.28
C ILE A 209 6.17 8.35 16.40
N GLU A 210 6.61 8.28 15.16
CA GLU A 210 6.36 9.25 14.10
C GLU A 210 5.48 8.63 13.03
N PHE A 211 4.53 9.40 12.53
CA PHE A 211 3.73 9.02 11.38
C PHE A 211 4.02 9.94 10.20
N ASN A 212 4.70 9.41 9.19
CA ASN A 212 5.14 10.18 8.03
C ASN A 212 4.19 9.98 6.84
N GLY A 213 3.47 11.03 6.45
CA GLY A 213 2.77 11.09 5.17
C GLY A 213 3.78 11.14 4.02
N VAL A 214 3.66 10.23 3.06
CA VAL A 214 4.65 10.06 1.98
C VAL A 214 4.90 11.36 1.22
N TYR A 215 3.84 12.04 0.80
CA TYR A 215 3.96 13.30 0.04
C TYR A 215 4.71 14.41 0.81
N TRP A 216 4.46 14.57 2.12
CA TRP A 216 5.00 15.67 2.91
C TRP A 216 6.47 15.50 3.31
N HIS A 217 7.02 14.32 3.08
CA HIS A 217 8.38 13.95 3.47
C HIS A 217 9.33 13.77 2.28
N THR A 218 8.93 14.19 1.08
CA THR A 218 9.78 14.19 -0.13
C THR A 218 10.77 15.34 -0.14
N GLU A 219 11.81 15.24 -0.98
CA GLU A 219 12.78 16.32 -1.20
C GLU A 219 12.12 17.60 -1.72
N SER A 220 11.16 17.50 -2.60
CA SER A 220 10.41 18.67 -3.10
C SER A 220 9.67 19.43 -2.00
N GLN A 221 9.38 18.79 -0.88
CA GLN A 221 8.82 19.40 0.34
C GLN A 221 9.90 19.85 1.35
N GLY A 222 11.17 19.82 0.95
CA GLY A 222 12.31 20.30 1.74
C GLY A 222 12.82 19.31 2.78
N LYS A 223 12.59 18.01 2.60
CA LYS A 223 13.09 16.91 3.43
C LYS A 223 14.23 16.20 2.71
N ASP A 224 15.46 16.65 2.96
CA ASP A 224 16.67 16.07 2.37
C ASP A 224 17.07 14.74 3.04
N GLU A 225 18.09 14.10 2.49
CA GLU A 225 18.70 12.86 2.97
C GLU A 225 18.98 12.84 4.48
N SER A 226 19.29 14.01 5.05
CA SER A 226 19.71 14.10 6.46
C SER A 226 18.53 14.26 7.44
N TYR A 227 17.34 14.63 6.97
CA TYR A 227 16.22 15.03 7.84
C TYR A 227 15.80 13.92 8.80
N HIS A 228 15.47 12.74 8.29
CA HIS A 228 15.00 11.60 9.08
C HIS A 228 16.11 11.02 9.94
N TYR A 229 17.31 10.90 9.38
CA TYR A 229 18.49 10.44 10.11
C TYR A 229 18.82 11.35 11.30
N ASN A 230 18.83 12.68 11.12
CA ASN A 230 19.10 13.62 12.20
C ASN A 230 18.07 13.55 13.32
N LYS A 231 16.78 13.41 12.97
CA LYS A 231 15.71 13.26 13.96
C LYS A 231 15.87 11.96 14.76
N TRP A 232 16.11 10.84 14.08
CA TRP A 232 16.41 9.56 14.72
C TRP A 232 17.62 9.65 15.64
N LYS A 233 18.71 10.25 15.16
CA LYS A 233 19.94 10.40 15.94
C LYS A 233 19.72 11.23 17.21
N MET A 234 18.99 12.32 17.13
CA MET A 234 18.66 13.14 18.32
C MET A 234 17.83 12.36 19.34
N CYS A 235 16.88 11.54 18.90
CA CYS A 235 16.15 10.66 19.80
C CYS A 235 17.09 9.65 20.47
N LYS A 236 17.98 9.00 19.69
CA LYS A 236 18.96 8.04 20.19
C LYS A 236 19.90 8.67 21.23
N ASP A 237 20.41 9.87 20.94
CA ASP A 237 21.29 10.62 21.86
C ASP A 237 20.55 11.02 23.16
N ALA A 238 19.22 11.15 23.11
CA ALA A 238 18.36 11.40 24.26
C ALA A 238 17.90 10.11 24.99
N GLY A 239 18.32 8.92 24.54
CA GLY A 239 17.90 7.64 25.09
C GLY A 239 16.45 7.26 24.72
N ILE A 240 15.96 7.74 23.60
CA ILE A 240 14.61 7.50 23.09
C ILE A 240 14.70 6.64 21.84
N ASP A 241 13.96 5.55 21.80
CA ASP A 241 13.79 4.74 20.61
C ASP A 241 12.71 5.34 19.71
N LEU A 242 13.13 5.86 18.55
CA LEU A 242 12.21 6.44 17.55
C LEU A 242 11.76 5.36 16.56
N ILE A 243 10.46 5.18 16.45
CA ILE A 243 9.81 4.33 15.46
C ILE A 243 9.18 5.21 14.40
N THR A 244 9.55 5.00 13.15
CA THR A 244 9.00 5.75 12.02
C THR A 244 8.03 4.87 11.25
N ILE A 245 6.77 5.30 11.19
CA ILE A 245 5.70 4.62 10.44
C ILE A 245 5.39 5.48 9.22
N TRP A 246 5.51 4.89 8.04
CA TRP A 246 5.13 5.54 6.80
C TRP A 246 3.68 5.24 6.45
N GLU A 247 3.00 6.21 5.84
CA GLU A 247 1.61 6.14 5.45
C GLU A 247 1.30 4.94 4.53
N ASP A 248 2.18 4.67 3.55
CA ASP A 248 2.07 3.51 2.67
C ASP A 248 2.21 2.19 3.43
N SER A 249 3.17 2.10 4.36
CA SER A 249 3.33 0.92 5.22
C SER A 249 2.10 0.69 6.12
N TRP A 250 1.54 1.76 6.67
CA TRP A 250 0.31 1.68 7.48
C TRP A 250 -0.90 1.25 6.66
N ARG A 251 -1.02 1.74 5.43
CA ARG A 251 -2.11 1.42 4.51
C ARG A 251 -2.03 -0.03 4.01
N ASP A 252 -0.85 -0.47 3.59
CA ASP A 252 -0.68 -1.71 2.83
C ASP A 252 -0.24 -2.90 3.70
N ASN A 253 0.42 -2.64 4.86
CA ASN A 253 1.00 -3.63 5.76
C ASN A 253 0.57 -3.44 7.22
N ARG A 254 -0.68 -3.03 7.45
CA ARG A 254 -1.20 -2.63 8.75
C ARG A 254 -0.93 -3.66 9.85
N GLU A 255 -1.24 -4.93 9.64
CA GLU A 255 -1.06 -5.99 10.63
C GLU A 255 0.42 -6.16 11.03
N VAL A 256 1.33 -6.00 10.07
CA VAL A 256 2.78 -6.06 10.32
C VAL A 256 3.23 -4.89 11.19
N VAL A 257 2.77 -3.66 10.87
CA VAL A 257 3.05 -2.45 11.66
C VAL A 257 2.48 -2.56 13.07
N GLU A 258 1.24 -3.03 13.23
CA GLU A 258 0.61 -3.23 14.54
C GLU A 258 1.39 -4.26 15.38
N THR A 259 1.80 -5.38 14.78
CA THR A 259 2.62 -6.41 15.46
C THR A 259 3.98 -5.84 15.91
N MET A 260 4.63 -5.05 15.07
CA MET A 260 5.88 -4.38 15.38
C MET A 260 5.71 -3.37 16.52
N LEU A 261 4.67 -2.53 16.48
CA LEU A 261 4.36 -1.57 17.56
C LEU A 261 4.10 -2.27 18.88
N ARG A 262 3.33 -3.36 18.89
CA ARG A 262 3.08 -4.16 20.09
C ARG A 262 4.39 -4.65 20.70
N SER A 263 5.27 -5.24 19.87
CA SER A 263 6.60 -5.71 20.31
C SER A 263 7.42 -4.58 20.92
N LYS A 264 7.48 -3.42 20.28
CA LYS A 264 8.25 -2.26 20.72
C LYS A 264 7.72 -1.61 22.00
N LEU A 265 6.42 -1.64 22.19
CA LEU A 265 5.78 -1.17 23.42
C LEU A 265 5.80 -2.21 24.55
N GLY A 266 6.39 -3.40 24.30
CA GLY A 266 6.46 -4.49 25.27
C GLY A 266 5.10 -5.14 25.56
N VAL A 267 4.23 -5.18 24.56
CA VAL A 267 2.91 -5.84 24.60
C VAL A 267 2.99 -7.10 23.76
N TYR A 268 3.40 -8.19 24.38
CA TYR A 268 3.65 -9.45 23.70
C TYR A 268 2.42 -10.37 23.72
N ASP A 269 2.24 -11.14 22.63
CA ASP A 269 1.21 -12.17 22.52
C ASP A 269 1.71 -13.52 23.02
N VAL A 270 3.02 -13.77 22.86
CA VAL A 270 3.66 -15.03 23.20
C VAL A 270 5.13 -14.81 23.55
N ASN A 271 5.67 -15.65 24.48
CA ASN A 271 7.10 -15.68 24.77
C ASN A 271 7.79 -16.73 23.90
N ALA A 272 8.95 -16.42 23.33
CA ALA A 272 9.70 -17.35 22.50
C ALA A 272 10.11 -18.65 23.23
N ARG A 273 10.21 -18.63 24.56
CA ARG A 273 10.49 -19.82 25.39
C ARG A 273 9.37 -20.85 25.38
N ASP A 274 8.16 -20.45 25.03
CA ASP A 274 6.99 -21.32 24.90
C ASP A 274 6.83 -21.92 23.51
N LEU A 275 7.78 -21.59 22.61
CA LEU A 275 7.80 -21.99 21.21
C LEU A 275 8.96 -22.96 20.93
N ASN A 276 8.82 -23.74 19.86
CA ASN A 276 9.87 -24.65 19.42
C ASN A 276 10.66 -24.05 18.25
N VAL A 277 11.99 -24.17 18.29
CA VAL A 277 12.87 -23.76 17.18
C VAL A 277 13.00 -24.90 16.19
N VAL A 278 12.65 -24.68 14.93
CA VAL A 278 12.75 -25.65 13.84
C VAL A 278 13.46 -25.05 12.63
N ASP A 279 14.10 -25.91 11.82
CA ASP A 279 14.64 -25.50 10.53
C ASP A 279 13.52 -25.56 9.46
N VAL A 280 13.32 -24.50 8.71
CA VAL A 280 12.37 -24.45 7.60
C VAL A 280 12.98 -25.14 6.39
N LYS A 281 12.28 -26.15 5.85
CA LYS A 281 12.84 -27.06 4.85
C LYS A 281 12.73 -26.57 3.41
N THR A 282 11.76 -25.72 3.12
CA THR A 282 11.49 -25.29 1.75
C THR A 282 11.53 -23.76 1.63
N TYR A 283 12.12 -23.30 0.53
CA TYR A 283 12.11 -21.87 0.18
C TYR A 283 10.68 -21.32 0.04
N GLN A 284 9.77 -22.11 -0.51
CA GLN A 284 8.37 -21.69 -0.72
C GLN A 284 7.66 -21.37 0.59
N GLU A 285 7.85 -22.21 1.63
CA GLU A 285 7.29 -22.01 2.96
C GLU A 285 7.82 -20.72 3.60
N ALA A 286 9.14 -20.53 3.59
CA ALA A 286 9.78 -19.32 4.08
C ALA A 286 9.32 -18.08 3.31
N ASN A 287 9.32 -18.14 1.98
CA ASN A 287 8.93 -17.01 1.14
C ASN A 287 7.47 -16.61 1.34
N MET A 288 6.57 -17.57 1.49
CA MET A 288 5.16 -17.29 1.78
C MET A 288 4.99 -16.57 3.13
N PHE A 289 5.73 -16.99 4.16
CA PHE A 289 5.70 -16.33 5.47
C PHE A 289 6.22 -14.89 5.39
N PHE A 290 7.41 -14.68 4.80
CA PHE A 290 7.98 -13.33 4.67
C PHE A 290 7.14 -12.43 3.76
N SER A 291 6.54 -12.95 2.68
CA SER A 291 5.64 -12.16 1.84
C SER A 291 4.38 -11.68 2.56
N THR A 292 4.00 -12.34 3.67
CA THR A 292 2.82 -11.99 4.44
C THR A 292 3.15 -11.11 5.65
N TYR A 293 4.28 -11.36 6.32
CA TYR A 293 4.59 -10.80 7.64
C TYR A 293 5.85 -9.94 7.71
N ASP A 294 6.56 -9.76 6.58
CA ASP A 294 7.68 -8.81 6.48
C ASP A 294 7.24 -7.54 5.74
N MET A 295 7.73 -6.39 6.20
CA MET A 295 7.39 -5.07 5.64
C MET A 295 7.75 -4.94 4.15
N TYR A 296 8.85 -5.58 3.73
CA TYR A 296 9.42 -5.48 2.39
C TYR A 296 9.28 -6.79 1.58
N GLY A 297 8.56 -7.76 2.11
CA GLY A 297 8.17 -8.99 1.40
C GLY A 297 9.30 -10.00 1.24
N SER A 298 9.77 -10.25 0.03
CA SER A 298 10.56 -11.42 -0.37
C SER A 298 11.79 -11.75 0.48
N ASN A 299 12.06 -13.05 0.65
CA ASN A 299 13.22 -13.61 1.32
C ASN A 299 14.36 -13.92 0.31
N LEU A 300 15.59 -13.51 0.63
CA LEU A 300 16.80 -13.84 -0.13
C LEU A 300 17.65 -14.92 0.56
N GLY A 301 17.34 -15.26 1.82
CA GLY A 301 18.12 -16.21 2.61
C GLY A 301 18.06 -17.65 2.08
N ASN A 302 19.20 -18.33 2.11
CA ASN A 302 19.30 -19.74 1.73
C ASN A 302 18.90 -20.67 2.89
N HIS A 303 18.89 -20.15 4.10
CA HIS A 303 18.57 -20.85 5.33
C HIS A 303 17.51 -20.06 6.09
N THR A 304 16.61 -20.78 6.71
CA THR A 304 15.56 -20.18 7.55
C THR A 304 15.30 -21.06 8.77
N ALA A 305 15.19 -20.44 9.93
CA ALA A 305 14.65 -21.07 11.13
C ALA A 305 13.34 -20.39 11.54
N ALA A 306 12.47 -21.17 12.14
CA ALA A 306 11.17 -20.69 12.64
C ALA A 306 11.01 -21.01 14.12
N LEU A 307 10.29 -20.12 14.79
CA LEU A 307 9.61 -20.41 16.04
C LEU A 307 8.21 -20.92 15.71
N VAL A 308 7.89 -22.13 16.14
CA VAL A 308 6.58 -22.74 15.89
C VAL A 308 5.84 -23.01 17.20
N ASN A 309 4.52 -22.88 17.18
CA ASN A 309 3.68 -23.25 18.30
C ASN A 309 3.55 -24.78 18.44
N ASN A 310 2.78 -25.25 19.43
CA ASN A 310 2.61 -26.67 19.71
C ASN A 310 1.89 -27.44 18.58
N ASP A 311 1.16 -26.74 17.72
CA ASP A 311 0.47 -27.32 16.55
C ASP A 311 1.39 -27.34 15.31
N GLY A 312 2.61 -26.82 15.42
CA GLY A 312 3.59 -26.75 14.34
C GLY A 312 3.43 -25.55 13.40
N PHE A 313 2.54 -24.60 13.72
CA PHE A 313 2.39 -23.38 12.91
C PHE A 313 3.51 -22.37 13.20
N PRO A 314 4.13 -21.78 12.17
CA PRO A 314 5.15 -20.78 12.35
C PRO A 314 4.59 -19.48 12.91
N VAL A 315 5.26 -18.94 13.93
CA VAL A 315 4.92 -17.70 14.63
C VAL A 315 5.93 -16.60 14.30
N ALA A 316 7.21 -16.97 14.16
CA ALA A 316 8.26 -16.06 13.72
C ALA A 316 9.27 -16.82 12.89
N MET A 317 9.91 -16.12 11.97
CA MET A 317 10.99 -16.67 11.14
C MET A 317 12.16 -15.71 11.06
N LEU A 318 13.38 -16.28 10.97
CA LEU A 318 14.60 -15.55 10.67
C LEU A 318 15.33 -16.27 9.53
N ALA A 319 15.67 -15.50 8.50
CA ALA A 319 16.41 -15.99 7.34
C ALA A 319 17.86 -15.47 7.35
N TRP A 320 18.77 -16.27 6.82
CA TRP A 320 20.16 -15.88 6.62
C TRP A 320 20.74 -16.55 5.38
N TYR A 321 21.83 -16.01 4.91
CA TYR A 321 22.65 -16.59 3.83
C TYR A 321 24.14 -16.52 4.18
N GLN A 322 24.95 -17.24 3.44
CA GLN A 322 26.39 -17.18 3.58
C GLN A 322 27.04 -16.71 2.28
N LEU A 323 28.10 -15.93 2.45
CA LEU A 323 28.97 -15.52 1.38
C LEU A 323 30.42 -15.64 1.88
N GLU A 324 31.25 -16.40 1.19
CA GLU A 324 32.62 -16.72 1.61
C GLU A 324 32.64 -17.33 3.03
N ASN A 325 33.31 -16.69 3.98
CA ASN A 325 33.45 -17.14 5.38
C ASN A 325 32.53 -16.40 6.35
N ILE A 326 31.52 -15.69 5.83
CA ILE A 326 30.63 -14.81 6.61
C ILE A 326 29.18 -15.28 6.46
N VAL A 327 28.45 -15.27 7.55
CA VAL A 327 26.99 -15.44 7.59
C VAL A 327 26.34 -14.06 7.66
N TYR A 328 25.36 -13.82 6.83
CA TYR A 328 24.56 -12.58 6.81
C TYR A 328 23.16 -12.86 7.28
N VAL A 329 22.73 -12.18 8.33
CA VAL A 329 21.32 -12.16 8.75
C VAL A 329 20.56 -11.30 7.73
N ASP A 330 19.55 -11.89 7.13
CA ASP A 330 18.78 -11.26 6.06
C ASP A 330 17.51 -10.60 6.60
N LYS A 331 16.58 -11.41 7.12
CA LYS A 331 15.27 -10.94 7.55
C LYS A 331 14.78 -11.62 8.81
N TYR A 332 14.03 -10.88 9.59
CA TYR A 332 13.18 -11.39 10.67
C TYR A 332 11.76 -10.89 10.49
N ALA A 333 10.78 -11.78 10.58
CA ALA A 333 9.36 -11.45 10.57
C ALA A 333 8.60 -12.28 11.59
N SER A 334 7.48 -11.76 12.07
CA SER A 334 6.60 -12.47 13.00
C SER A 334 5.13 -12.16 12.74
N SER A 335 4.29 -13.18 12.89
CA SER A 335 2.83 -13.07 12.75
C SER A 335 2.15 -12.59 14.04
N PHE A 336 2.89 -12.56 15.15
CA PHE A 336 2.46 -12.09 16.47
C PHE A 336 3.60 -11.32 17.14
N ALA A 337 3.30 -10.51 18.15
CA ALA A 337 4.32 -9.89 18.98
C ALA A 337 4.98 -10.95 19.89
N VAL A 338 6.21 -11.34 19.55
CA VAL A 338 6.97 -12.40 20.23
C VAL A 338 8.04 -11.80 21.11
N GLU A 339 7.95 -12.01 22.43
CA GLU A 339 9.00 -11.65 23.36
C GLU A 339 10.25 -12.52 23.13
N ASP A 340 11.42 -11.92 23.02
CA ASP A 340 12.73 -12.57 22.75
C ASP A 340 12.81 -13.34 21.40
N GLY A 341 11.83 -13.20 20.50
CA GLY A 341 11.74 -14.03 19.29
C GLY A 341 12.98 -13.95 18.39
N MET A 342 13.43 -12.74 18.07
CA MET A 342 14.61 -12.53 17.24
C MET A 342 15.89 -13.00 17.95
N SER A 343 16.05 -12.74 19.24
CA SER A 343 17.21 -13.15 20.03
C SER A 343 17.39 -14.68 20.05
N VAL A 344 16.29 -15.42 20.23
CA VAL A 344 16.31 -16.90 20.22
C VAL A 344 16.71 -17.42 18.84
N LEU A 345 16.22 -16.83 17.76
CA LEU A 345 16.57 -17.24 16.40
C LEU A 345 17.99 -16.81 16.02
N LEU A 346 18.54 -15.70 16.53
CA LEU A 346 19.93 -15.32 16.36
C LEU A 346 20.89 -16.34 17.03
N GLU A 347 20.53 -16.92 18.17
CA GLU A 347 21.33 -18.01 18.77
C GLU A 347 21.39 -19.23 17.84
N LYS A 348 20.31 -19.56 17.13
CA LYS A 348 20.34 -20.61 16.11
C LYS A 348 21.32 -20.29 14.98
N VAL A 349 21.38 -19.04 14.52
CA VAL A 349 22.35 -18.59 13.50
C VAL A 349 23.79 -18.73 14.01
N LYS A 350 24.05 -18.38 15.27
CA LYS A 350 25.39 -18.53 15.88
C LYS A 350 25.82 -20.01 15.97
N VAL A 351 24.91 -20.90 16.36
CA VAL A 351 25.15 -22.35 16.36
C VAL A 351 25.47 -22.85 14.95
N PHE A 352 24.68 -22.39 13.96
CA PHE A 352 24.93 -22.71 12.55
C PHE A 352 26.33 -22.25 12.12
N ALA A 353 26.70 -21.00 12.38
CA ALA A 353 27.97 -20.42 11.99
C ALA A 353 29.16 -21.22 12.61
N ARG A 354 29.10 -21.49 13.92
CA ARG A 354 30.14 -22.31 14.62
C ARG A 354 30.26 -23.70 14.04
N SER A 355 29.16 -24.39 13.79
CA SER A 355 29.17 -25.79 13.33
C SER A 355 29.69 -25.94 11.90
N HIS A 356 29.66 -24.87 11.09
CA HIS A 356 30.15 -24.87 9.71
C HIS A 356 31.48 -24.14 9.53
N GLY A 357 32.09 -23.63 10.62
CA GLY A 357 33.40 -22.98 10.58
C GLY A 357 33.41 -21.58 9.96
N TYR A 358 32.29 -20.88 9.98
CA TYR A 358 32.24 -19.45 9.62
C TYR A 358 32.92 -18.62 10.71
N VAL A 359 33.52 -17.50 10.31
CA VAL A 359 34.31 -16.66 11.23
C VAL A 359 33.55 -15.47 11.76
N LYS A 360 32.49 -15.08 11.07
CA LYS A 360 31.75 -13.85 11.38
C LYS A 360 30.25 -13.96 11.00
N ILE A 361 29.42 -13.29 11.78
CA ILE A 361 28.02 -13.04 11.44
C ILE A 361 27.83 -11.53 11.29
N VAL A 362 27.17 -11.10 10.22
CA VAL A 362 26.83 -9.70 9.94
C VAL A 362 25.32 -9.54 9.97
N GLY A 363 24.83 -8.55 10.70
CA GLY A 363 23.45 -8.14 10.73
C GLY A 363 23.28 -6.67 10.36
N MET A 364 22.08 -6.31 9.93
CA MET A 364 21.68 -4.94 9.66
C MET A 364 20.41 -4.63 10.45
N SER A 365 20.38 -3.52 11.17
CA SER A 365 19.17 -2.99 11.78
C SER A 365 18.68 -1.75 11.03
N GLU A 366 17.38 -1.67 10.82
CA GLU A 366 16.73 -0.50 10.24
C GLU A 366 16.50 0.54 11.33
N ASN A 367 17.01 1.75 11.14
CA ASN A 367 16.84 2.84 12.10
C ASN A 367 15.38 3.27 12.26
N GLU A 368 14.56 3.04 11.24
CA GLU A 368 13.11 3.29 11.29
C GLU A 368 12.38 2.52 12.38
N TYR A 369 12.90 1.34 12.75
CA TYR A 369 12.23 0.41 13.67
C TYR A 369 13.01 0.19 14.97
N SER A 370 14.11 0.91 15.19
CA SER A 370 14.94 0.85 16.42
C SER A 370 15.23 -0.56 16.92
N VAL A 371 15.67 -1.48 16.04
CA VAL A 371 15.98 -2.88 16.42
C VAL A 371 17.43 -3.09 16.92
N ASP A 372 18.15 -2.02 17.16
CA ASP A 372 19.55 -2.04 17.58
C ASP A 372 19.81 -2.84 18.86
N ASP A 373 18.94 -2.72 19.85
CA ASP A 373 19.05 -3.35 21.15
C ASP A 373 19.06 -4.87 21.08
N VAL A 374 18.37 -5.48 20.12
CA VAL A 374 18.35 -6.95 19.96
C VAL A 374 19.70 -7.49 19.53
N TYR A 375 20.40 -6.82 18.61
CA TYR A 375 21.75 -7.20 18.19
C TYR A 375 22.75 -7.01 19.32
N GLU A 376 22.71 -5.86 20.02
CA GLU A 376 23.60 -5.57 21.14
C GLU A 376 23.42 -6.58 22.29
N GLN A 377 22.18 -6.85 22.72
CA GLN A 377 21.85 -7.85 23.75
C GLN A 377 22.24 -9.28 23.33
N SER A 378 22.23 -9.55 22.02
CA SER A 378 22.70 -10.80 21.46
C SER A 378 24.24 -10.83 21.30
N GLY A 379 24.97 -9.85 21.80
CA GLY A 379 26.44 -9.82 21.82
C GLY A 379 27.09 -9.46 20.48
N PHE A 380 26.36 -8.82 19.57
CA PHE A 380 26.94 -8.21 18.37
C PHE A 380 27.56 -6.85 18.71
N GLU A 381 28.64 -6.54 18.02
CA GLU A 381 29.29 -5.24 18.12
C GLU A 381 28.77 -4.30 17.00
N ARG A 382 28.50 -3.05 17.36
CA ARG A 382 28.13 -2.00 16.42
C ARG A 382 29.33 -1.56 15.62
N VAL A 383 29.31 -1.71 14.30
CA VAL A 383 30.41 -1.31 13.41
C VAL A 383 30.26 0.13 12.93
N GLY A 384 29.08 0.53 12.57
CA GLY A 384 28.80 1.89 12.09
C GLY A 384 27.45 2.05 11.40
N ASP A 385 27.17 3.29 11.05
CA ASP A 385 25.95 3.66 10.30
C ASP A 385 26.16 3.37 8.81
N VAL A 386 25.14 2.83 8.20
CA VAL A 386 24.97 2.72 6.75
C VAL A 386 23.93 3.76 6.35
N GLY A 387 24.29 4.68 5.46
CA GLY A 387 23.47 5.83 5.10
C GLY A 387 22.01 5.54 4.79
N ALA A 388 21.22 6.59 4.74
CA ALA A 388 19.82 6.53 4.34
C ALA A 388 19.68 5.95 2.93
N ARG A 389 18.59 5.23 2.67
CA ARG A 389 18.22 4.77 1.34
C ARG A 389 17.32 5.80 0.69
N CYS A 390 17.54 6.06 -0.59
CA CYS A 390 16.63 6.79 -1.43
C CYS A 390 15.50 5.86 -1.91
N TRP A 391 14.29 6.37 -1.89
CA TRP A 391 13.09 5.73 -2.41
C TRP A 391 12.43 6.72 -3.36
N GLU A 392 11.88 6.26 -4.46
CA GLU A 392 11.03 7.07 -5.31
C GLU A 392 9.57 6.99 -4.88
N VAL A 393 8.90 8.14 -4.88
CA VAL A 393 7.46 8.23 -4.55
C VAL A 393 6.63 8.29 -5.83
N TYR A 394 5.81 7.28 -6.05
CA TYR A 394 4.83 7.25 -7.13
C TYR A 394 3.47 6.81 -6.58
N ASP A 395 2.40 7.54 -6.92
CA ASP A 395 1.03 7.28 -6.48
C ASP A 395 0.92 7.05 -4.95
N ASN A 396 1.55 7.94 -4.18
CA ASN A 396 1.61 7.93 -2.71
C ASN A 396 2.14 6.61 -2.11
N THR A 397 3.08 5.97 -2.80
CA THR A 397 3.77 4.74 -2.39
C THR A 397 5.26 4.89 -2.65
N ARG A 398 6.11 4.36 -1.75
CA ARG A 398 7.57 4.37 -1.87
C ARG A 398 8.06 3.11 -2.58
N TYR A 399 8.98 3.29 -3.50
CA TYR A 399 9.64 2.22 -4.27
C TYR A 399 11.15 2.34 -4.16
N LEU A 400 11.84 1.20 -4.02
CA LEU A 400 13.31 1.14 -3.90
C LEU A 400 14.07 1.22 -5.23
N ASP A 401 13.39 1.08 -6.36
CA ASP A 401 14.00 1.03 -7.69
C ASP A 401 13.79 2.35 -8.46
N ASP A 402 14.84 2.79 -9.15
CA ASP A 402 15.07 4.13 -9.72
C ASP A 402 14.41 4.37 -11.09
N ASP A 403 13.20 3.93 -11.38
CA ASP A 403 12.68 4.02 -12.76
C ASP A 403 11.21 4.51 -12.88
N TYR A 404 10.63 5.00 -11.79
CA TYR A 404 9.23 5.48 -11.79
C TYR A 404 9.10 6.97 -12.11
N GLY A 405 10.20 7.74 -12.05
CA GLY A 405 10.23 9.19 -12.32
C GLY A 405 9.44 10.00 -11.31
N GLY A 406 9.41 9.52 -10.06
CA GLY A 406 8.75 10.15 -8.92
C GLY A 406 9.61 11.21 -8.23
N ASP A 407 9.19 11.62 -7.03
CA ASP A 407 9.92 12.51 -6.14
C ASP A 407 10.71 11.68 -5.11
N ASP A 408 11.90 12.13 -4.74
CA ASP A 408 12.78 11.41 -3.83
C ASP A 408 12.35 11.56 -2.37
N ILE A 409 12.45 10.45 -1.61
CA ILE A 409 12.24 10.40 -0.18
C ILE A 409 13.31 9.52 0.47
N TRP A 410 13.78 9.92 1.65
CA TRP A 410 14.89 9.27 2.34
C TRP A 410 14.45 8.63 3.64
N ASP A 411 14.90 7.39 3.91
CA ASP A 411 14.67 6.72 5.19
C ASP A 411 15.62 7.19 6.31
N CYS A 412 15.54 6.56 7.47
CA CYS A 412 16.38 6.87 8.62
C CYS A 412 17.79 6.24 8.55
N GLY A 413 18.09 5.48 7.50
CA GLY A 413 19.33 4.71 7.39
C GLY A 413 19.33 3.42 8.21
N ARG A 414 20.49 2.81 8.32
CA ARG A 414 20.68 1.48 8.96
C ARG A 414 21.94 1.47 9.81
N VAL A 415 22.05 0.48 10.71
CA VAL A 415 23.25 0.18 11.46
C VAL A 415 23.78 -1.20 11.09
N ARG A 416 25.07 -1.31 10.89
CA ARG A 416 25.78 -2.57 10.68
C ARG A 416 26.29 -3.13 11.99
N TRP A 417 26.00 -4.40 12.22
CA TRP A 417 26.37 -5.17 13.39
C TRP A 417 27.24 -6.37 12.99
N GLU A 418 28.24 -6.72 13.80
CA GLU A 418 29.10 -7.86 13.56
C GLU A 418 29.24 -8.69 14.84
N TYR A 419 29.32 -10.01 14.68
CA TYR A 419 29.58 -10.98 15.73
C TYR A 419 30.70 -11.90 15.28
N GLU A 420 31.80 -11.94 16.05
CA GLU A 420 32.92 -12.91 15.82
C GLU A 420 32.50 -14.27 16.37
N VAL A 421 32.67 -15.33 15.57
CA VAL A 421 32.13 -16.69 15.83
C VAL A 421 33.08 -17.53 16.71
#